data_34a05fc8b7f695cc9f05196a09d35b18
#
_entry.id   34a05fc8b7f695cc9f05196a09d35b18
#
_cell.length_a   1.000
_cell.length_b   1.000
_cell.length_c   1.000
_cell.angle_alpha   90.00
_cell.angle_beta   90.00
_cell.angle_gamma   90.00
#
_symmetry.space_group_name_H-M   'P 1'
#
loop_
_entity.id
_entity.type
_entity.pdbx_description
1 polymer ?
#
loop_
_entity_poly.entity_id
_entity_poly.type
_entity_poly.pdbx_seq_one_letter_code
_entity_poly.pdbx_strand_id
1 'polypeptide(L)'
;MLLERIYDEDLAQAGYFIGCQARNEAMVVDARRDIREYLDLAAHHGMTITAVTETHIHADYLSGTRELADATGATIYVSGEGGDDWQYGFEAERLHHGDKLTLGNITVEAVHTPGHTPEHLSFLVTDGAFADSPGYMLTGDFVFSGDLGRPDLLDEAAGGIDTRFEGGKQIFRSLKESFVTLPDHVQVFPGHGSGSACGKALGALPSTTVGYERRFAWWAGYVERDDEKGFVDELLDGQPDAHAYFGRMKRQNK
;
A
#
# COMPACT_ATOMS: atom_id res chain seq x y z
N MET A 1 3.97 -6.86 -19.15
CA MET A 1 3.08 -6.28 -18.12
C MET A 1 2.86 -4.80 -18.42
N LEU A 2 1.68 -4.28 -18.15
CA LEU A 2 1.39 -2.85 -18.03
C LEU A 2 1.31 -2.51 -16.55
N LEU A 3 1.94 -1.43 -16.12
CA LEU A 3 1.82 -0.88 -14.76
C LEU A 3 1.63 0.63 -14.90
N GLU A 4 0.43 1.10 -14.59
CA GLU A 4 0.07 2.52 -14.65
C GLU A 4 -0.19 3.04 -13.24
N ARG A 5 0.40 4.19 -12.92
CA ARG A 5 0.16 4.92 -11.68
C ARG A 5 -0.92 5.97 -11.93
N ILE A 6 -2.02 5.87 -11.22
CA ILE A 6 -3.11 6.83 -11.25
C ILE A 6 -2.98 7.71 -10.03
N TYR A 7 -2.68 9.01 -10.24
CA TYR A 7 -2.29 9.91 -9.16
C TYR A 7 -3.28 11.06 -8.98
N ASP A 8 -3.67 11.29 -7.74
CA ASP A 8 -4.48 12.45 -7.35
C ASP A 8 -3.57 13.50 -6.71
N GLU A 9 -3.43 14.63 -7.39
CA GLU A 9 -2.59 15.75 -6.96
C GLU A 9 -3.11 16.40 -5.66
N ASP A 10 -4.44 16.45 -5.47
CA ASP A 10 -5.06 17.12 -4.32
C ASP A 10 -4.95 16.26 -3.04
N LEU A 11 -4.97 14.94 -3.19
CA LEU A 11 -4.81 13.97 -2.11
C LEU A 11 -3.36 13.49 -1.95
N ALA A 12 -2.52 13.79 -2.92
CA ALA A 12 -1.18 13.20 -3.07
C ALA A 12 -1.20 11.67 -2.98
N GLN A 13 -2.26 11.03 -3.52
CA GLN A 13 -2.54 9.59 -3.42
C GLN A 13 -2.33 8.90 -4.77
N ALA A 14 -1.75 7.72 -4.75
CA ALA A 14 -1.52 6.86 -5.91
C ALA A 14 -2.29 5.54 -5.80
N GLY A 15 -3.14 5.27 -6.79
CA GLY A 15 -3.63 3.93 -7.09
C GLY A 15 -2.86 3.34 -8.26
N TYR A 16 -2.97 2.02 -8.46
CA TYR A 16 -2.21 1.31 -9.48
C TYR A 16 -3.10 0.41 -10.33
N PHE A 17 -2.88 0.44 -11.64
CA PHE A 17 -3.48 -0.46 -12.59
C PHE A 17 -2.41 -1.42 -13.11
N ILE A 18 -2.59 -2.71 -12.86
CA ILE A 18 -1.69 -3.79 -13.28
C ILE A 18 -2.38 -4.56 -14.39
N GLY A 19 -1.84 -4.55 -15.62
CA GLY A 19 -2.44 -5.18 -16.77
C GLY A 19 -1.59 -6.29 -17.40
N CYS A 20 -2.20 -7.44 -17.63
CA CYS A 20 -1.63 -8.53 -18.41
C CYS A 20 -2.07 -8.42 -19.86
N GLN A 21 -1.20 -7.96 -20.75
CA GLN A 21 -1.48 -7.80 -22.18
C GLN A 21 -1.75 -9.13 -22.89
N ALA A 22 -1.18 -10.24 -22.41
CA ALA A 22 -1.39 -11.55 -23.01
C ALA A 22 -2.81 -12.12 -22.78
N ARG A 23 -3.51 -11.65 -21.75
CA ARG A 23 -4.86 -12.09 -21.38
C ARG A 23 -5.90 -11.00 -21.49
N ASN A 24 -5.49 -9.74 -21.69
CA ASN A 24 -6.34 -8.56 -21.61
C ASN A 24 -7.10 -8.46 -20.29
N GLU A 25 -6.45 -8.86 -19.20
CA GLU A 25 -6.96 -8.81 -17.83
C GLU A 25 -6.20 -7.77 -17.04
N ALA A 26 -6.87 -7.10 -16.11
CA ALA A 26 -6.27 -6.11 -15.24
C ALA A 26 -6.75 -6.25 -13.79
N MET A 27 -5.90 -5.78 -12.88
CA MET A 27 -6.17 -5.60 -11.46
C MET A 27 -5.93 -4.14 -11.09
N VAL A 28 -6.77 -3.60 -10.19
CA VAL A 28 -6.59 -2.27 -9.62
C VAL A 28 -6.29 -2.38 -8.14
N VAL A 29 -5.29 -1.61 -7.69
CA VAL A 29 -4.89 -1.49 -6.28
C VAL A 29 -5.18 -0.06 -5.83
N ASP A 30 -5.83 0.12 -4.68
CA ASP A 30 -6.14 1.40 -4.04
C ASP A 30 -6.94 2.36 -4.93
N ALA A 31 -8.09 1.89 -5.42
CA ALA A 31 -8.98 2.67 -6.25
C ALA A 31 -9.61 3.84 -5.48
N ARG A 32 -9.59 5.05 -6.09
CA ARG A 32 -10.34 6.21 -5.60
C ARG A 32 -11.83 6.12 -5.91
N ARG A 33 -12.63 6.90 -5.20
CA ARG A 33 -14.10 6.96 -5.36
C ARG A 33 -14.56 7.28 -6.78
N ASP A 34 -13.87 8.13 -7.53
CA ASP A 34 -14.14 8.34 -8.95
C ASP A 34 -13.48 7.23 -9.78
N ILE A 35 -14.29 6.23 -10.11
CA ILE A 35 -13.82 5.03 -10.84
C ILE A 35 -13.67 5.24 -12.35
N ARG A 36 -14.07 6.38 -12.91
CA ARG A 36 -14.08 6.62 -14.37
C ARG A 36 -12.69 6.48 -14.97
N GLU A 37 -11.69 7.00 -14.32
CA GLU A 37 -10.30 6.93 -14.81
C GLU A 37 -9.82 5.48 -14.99
N TYR A 38 -10.18 4.59 -14.07
CA TYR A 38 -9.83 3.15 -14.18
C TYR A 38 -10.60 2.47 -15.31
N LEU A 39 -11.88 2.80 -15.51
CA LEU A 39 -12.70 2.27 -16.59
C LEU A 39 -12.19 2.75 -17.96
N ASP A 40 -11.86 4.03 -18.07
CA ASP A 40 -11.32 4.64 -19.29
C ASP A 40 -9.95 4.04 -19.63
N LEU A 41 -9.10 3.81 -18.64
CA LEU A 41 -7.80 3.16 -18.85
C LEU A 41 -7.94 1.71 -19.30
N ALA A 42 -8.84 0.95 -18.68
CA ALA A 42 -9.16 -0.41 -19.11
C ALA A 42 -9.67 -0.45 -20.55
N ALA A 43 -10.59 0.46 -20.92
CA ALA A 43 -11.12 0.57 -22.28
C ALA A 43 -10.01 0.98 -23.27
N HIS A 44 -9.14 1.93 -22.91
CA HIS A 44 -8.03 2.37 -23.75
C HIS A 44 -7.08 1.23 -24.10
N HIS A 45 -6.78 0.35 -23.14
CA HIS A 45 -5.89 -0.79 -23.34
C HIS A 45 -6.61 -2.06 -23.81
N GLY A 46 -7.94 -2.03 -23.97
CA GLY A 46 -8.75 -3.20 -24.32
C GLY A 46 -8.69 -4.31 -23.28
N MET A 47 -8.60 -3.95 -21.99
CA MET A 47 -8.50 -4.87 -20.86
C MET A 47 -9.80 -4.94 -20.07
N THR A 48 -10.02 -6.07 -19.42
CA THR A 48 -11.10 -6.27 -18.46
C THR A 48 -10.53 -6.23 -17.05
N ILE A 49 -11.06 -5.37 -16.16
CA ILE A 49 -10.70 -5.39 -14.76
C ILE A 49 -11.38 -6.59 -14.11
N THR A 50 -10.59 -7.57 -13.67
CA THR A 50 -11.05 -8.84 -13.10
C THR A 50 -10.83 -8.94 -11.60
N ALA A 51 -9.97 -8.06 -11.04
CA ALA A 51 -9.64 -8.00 -9.63
C ALA A 51 -9.48 -6.55 -9.16
N VAL A 52 -9.91 -6.28 -7.94
CA VAL A 52 -9.66 -5.01 -7.23
C VAL A 52 -9.19 -5.33 -5.81
N THR A 53 -8.26 -4.55 -5.29
CA THR A 53 -7.75 -4.73 -3.92
C THR A 53 -7.36 -3.41 -3.28
N GLU A 54 -7.16 -3.44 -1.98
CA GLU A 54 -6.62 -2.33 -1.19
C GLU A 54 -5.39 -2.79 -0.41
N THR A 55 -4.45 -1.88 -0.20
CA THR A 55 -3.30 -2.13 0.66
C THR A 55 -3.73 -2.14 2.13
N HIS A 56 -4.67 -1.29 2.52
CA HIS A 56 -5.17 -1.17 3.88
C HIS A 56 -6.53 -0.44 3.91
N ILE A 57 -7.15 -0.33 5.08
CA ILE A 57 -8.36 0.47 5.29
C ILE A 57 -7.97 1.96 5.30
N HIS A 58 -8.13 2.64 4.18
CA HIS A 58 -7.76 4.04 4.02
C HIS A 58 -8.56 4.97 4.94
N ALA A 59 -7.88 5.96 5.52
CA ALA A 59 -8.49 6.98 6.38
C ALA A 59 -8.50 8.38 5.74
N ASP A 60 -7.71 8.59 4.72
CA ASP A 60 -7.47 9.88 4.06
C ASP A 60 -8.41 10.16 2.88
N TYR A 61 -8.93 9.12 2.21
CA TYR A 61 -9.89 9.25 1.13
C TYR A 61 -10.96 8.16 1.15
N LEU A 62 -12.04 8.36 0.37
CA LEU A 62 -13.09 7.36 0.20
C LEU A 62 -12.73 6.40 -0.93
N SER A 63 -12.59 5.13 -0.61
CA SER A 63 -12.28 4.08 -1.56
C SER A 63 -13.37 3.89 -2.62
N GLY A 64 -12.95 3.59 -3.84
CA GLY A 64 -13.79 3.21 -4.97
C GLY A 64 -13.82 1.71 -5.26
N THR A 65 -13.20 0.90 -4.40
CA THR A 65 -13.05 -0.55 -4.63
C THR A 65 -14.39 -1.25 -4.86
N ARG A 66 -15.39 -0.98 -4.04
CA ARG A 66 -16.73 -1.58 -4.18
C ARG A 66 -17.44 -1.12 -5.46
N GLU A 67 -17.41 0.19 -5.74
CA GLU A 67 -18.00 0.75 -6.95
C GLU A 67 -17.34 0.22 -8.23
N LEU A 68 -16.03 0.06 -8.20
CA LEU A 68 -15.29 -0.49 -9.35
C LEU A 68 -15.63 -1.96 -9.57
N ALA A 69 -15.72 -2.74 -8.49
CA ALA A 69 -16.17 -4.13 -8.56
C ALA A 69 -17.61 -4.26 -9.07
N ASP A 70 -18.53 -3.45 -8.57
CA ASP A 70 -19.91 -3.43 -9.03
C ASP A 70 -20.02 -3.08 -10.52
N ALA A 71 -19.22 -2.13 -11.01
CA ALA A 71 -19.24 -1.70 -12.40
C ALA A 71 -18.60 -2.70 -13.37
N THR A 72 -17.64 -3.52 -12.91
CA THR A 72 -16.85 -4.41 -13.77
C THR A 72 -17.13 -5.89 -13.58
N GLY A 73 -17.75 -6.27 -12.46
CA GLY A 73 -17.88 -7.66 -12.02
C GLY A 73 -16.58 -8.24 -11.48
N ALA A 74 -15.60 -7.40 -11.14
CA ALA A 74 -14.32 -7.83 -10.58
C ALA A 74 -14.48 -8.44 -9.19
N THR A 75 -13.65 -9.42 -8.88
CA THR A 75 -13.54 -9.94 -7.51
C THR A 75 -12.82 -8.94 -6.63
N ILE A 76 -13.39 -8.67 -5.45
CA ILE A 76 -12.73 -7.84 -4.43
C ILE A 76 -11.84 -8.73 -3.56
N TYR A 77 -10.60 -8.31 -3.39
CA TYR A 77 -9.64 -8.90 -2.46
C TYR A 77 -9.25 -7.88 -1.41
N VAL A 78 -9.24 -8.27 -0.14
CA VAL A 78 -8.82 -7.39 0.97
C VAL A 78 -8.05 -8.17 2.01
N SER A 79 -7.33 -7.47 2.87
CA SER A 79 -6.56 -8.12 3.94
C SER A 79 -7.45 -8.93 4.89
N GLY A 80 -7.01 -10.14 5.22
CA GLY A 80 -7.52 -10.97 6.31
C GLY A 80 -6.68 -10.86 7.59
N GLU A 81 -5.66 -9.98 7.60
CA GLU A 81 -4.76 -9.75 8.72
C GLU A 81 -5.32 -8.72 9.72
N GLY A 82 -4.59 -8.40 10.77
CA GLY A 82 -4.89 -7.31 11.71
C GLY A 82 -5.88 -7.63 12.83
N GLY A 83 -6.44 -8.85 12.86
CA GLY A 83 -7.42 -9.27 13.87
C GLY A 83 -8.81 -8.69 13.66
N ASP A 84 -9.73 -8.98 14.59
CA ASP A 84 -11.18 -8.76 14.42
C ASP A 84 -11.55 -7.27 14.25
N ASP A 85 -10.82 -6.36 14.89
CA ASP A 85 -11.06 -4.93 14.81
C ASP A 85 -10.63 -4.27 13.49
N TRP A 86 -9.93 -5.03 12.62
CA TRP A 86 -9.39 -4.55 11.36
C TRP A 86 -9.93 -5.32 10.15
N GLN A 87 -11.05 -6.01 10.31
CA GLN A 87 -11.70 -6.72 9.21
C GLN A 87 -12.67 -5.80 8.45
N TYR A 88 -12.68 -5.95 7.14
CA TYR A 88 -13.66 -5.27 6.27
C TYR A 88 -15.05 -5.86 6.47
N GLY A 89 -16.05 -4.99 6.57
CA GLY A 89 -17.45 -5.35 6.85
C GLY A 89 -18.29 -5.71 5.62
N PHE A 90 -17.69 -5.84 4.43
CA PHE A 90 -18.38 -6.22 3.20
C PHE A 90 -17.82 -7.54 2.63
N GLU A 91 -18.54 -8.11 1.68
CA GLU A 91 -18.15 -9.37 1.03
C GLU A 91 -16.91 -9.18 0.16
N ALA A 92 -15.87 -9.93 0.45
CA ALA A 92 -14.60 -9.94 -0.29
C ALA A 92 -13.82 -11.20 0.03
N GLU A 93 -12.95 -11.61 -0.88
CA GLU A 93 -11.94 -12.65 -0.66
C GLU A 93 -10.84 -12.12 0.27
N ARG A 94 -10.41 -12.93 1.23
CA ARG A 94 -9.38 -12.55 2.20
C ARG A 94 -8.00 -12.98 1.74
N LEU A 95 -7.07 -12.02 1.77
CA LEU A 95 -5.66 -12.27 1.49
C LEU A 95 -4.86 -12.31 2.79
N HIS A 96 -3.99 -13.29 2.88
CA HIS A 96 -3.02 -13.44 3.94
C HIS A 96 -1.60 -13.35 3.39
N HIS A 97 -0.64 -13.18 4.29
CA HIS A 97 0.78 -13.15 3.92
C HIS A 97 1.17 -14.37 3.07
N GLY A 98 1.76 -14.13 1.91
CA GLY A 98 2.20 -15.16 0.98
C GLY A 98 1.14 -15.63 -0.03
N ASP A 99 -0.12 -15.18 0.09
CA ASP A 99 -1.15 -15.47 -0.92
C ASP A 99 -0.82 -14.83 -2.26
N LYS A 100 -1.16 -15.54 -3.35
CA LYS A 100 -0.82 -15.10 -4.71
C LYS A 100 -2.05 -15.00 -5.58
N LEU A 101 -2.22 -13.84 -6.19
CA LEU A 101 -3.15 -13.60 -7.27
C LEU A 101 -2.43 -13.73 -8.60
N THR A 102 -3.10 -14.29 -9.60
CA THR A 102 -2.53 -14.50 -10.92
C THR A 102 -3.37 -13.80 -12.00
N LEU A 103 -2.72 -12.94 -12.79
CA LEU A 103 -3.29 -12.31 -13.98
C LEU A 103 -2.49 -12.79 -15.20
N GLY A 104 -2.94 -13.87 -15.84
CA GLY A 104 -2.17 -14.50 -16.91
C GLY A 104 -0.77 -14.92 -16.47
N ASN A 105 0.27 -14.22 -16.94
CA ASN A 105 1.66 -14.46 -16.58
C ASN A 105 2.20 -13.52 -15.46
N ILE A 106 1.34 -12.70 -14.90
CA ILE A 106 1.70 -11.81 -13.79
C ILE A 106 1.28 -12.46 -12.48
N THR A 107 2.18 -12.47 -11.50
CA THR A 107 1.89 -12.89 -10.13
C THR A 107 1.95 -11.68 -9.21
N VAL A 108 0.93 -11.50 -8.39
CA VAL A 108 0.83 -10.48 -7.34
C VAL A 108 0.75 -11.19 -6.00
N GLU A 109 1.81 -11.11 -5.21
CA GLU A 109 1.93 -11.77 -3.91
C GLU A 109 1.67 -10.78 -2.78
N ALA A 110 0.73 -11.11 -1.89
CA ALA A 110 0.42 -10.33 -0.70
C ALA A 110 1.49 -10.51 0.37
N VAL A 111 2.03 -9.40 0.88
CA VAL A 111 3.02 -9.38 1.95
C VAL A 111 2.46 -8.57 3.11
N HIS A 112 2.20 -9.21 4.26
CA HIS A 112 1.75 -8.50 5.46
C HIS A 112 2.86 -7.57 5.97
N THR A 113 2.59 -6.27 5.99
CA THR A 113 3.52 -5.20 6.38
C THR A 113 2.86 -4.28 7.40
N PRO A 114 2.54 -4.80 8.61
CA PRO A 114 1.81 -4.05 9.62
C PRO A 114 2.63 -2.89 10.19
N GLY A 115 1.90 -1.90 10.71
CA GLY A 115 2.45 -0.81 11.48
C GLY A 115 1.78 0.54 11.21
N HIS A 116 1.63 0.96 9.95
CA HIS A 116 0.74 2.06 9.60
C HIS A 116 -0.71 1.70 9.98
N THR A 117 -1.16 0.54 9.54
CA THR A 117 -2.34 -0.16 10.07
C THR A 117 -1.99 -1.63 10.34
N PRO A 118 -2.72 -2.31 11.26
CA PRO A 118 -2.43 -3.71 11.61
C PRO A 118 -2.69 -4.70 10.47
N GLU A 119 -3.61 -4.41 9.57
CA GLU A 119 -4.00 -5.28 8.44
C GLU A 119 -3.24 -4.98 7.15
N HIS A 120 -2.35 -4.00 7.15
CA HIS A 120 -1.69 -3.50 5.94
C HIS A 120 -1.01 -4.59 5.13
N LEU A 121 -1.28 -4.62 3.82
CA LEU A 121 -0.62 -5.46 2.83
C LEU A 121 0.18 -4.60 1.86
N SER A 122 1.40 -5.02 1.57
CA SER A 122 2.13 -4.64 0.37
C SER A 122 2.01 -5.73 -0.68
N PHE A 123 2.24 -5.42 -1.96
CA PHE A 123 2.13 -6.41 -3.03
C PHE A 123 3.44 -6.51 -3.81
N LEU A 124 4.03 -7.71 -3.84
CA LEU A 124 5.16 -8.03 -4.70
C LEU A 124 4.64 -8.49 -6.08
N VAL A 125 5.11 -7.83 -7.14
CA VAL A 125 4.65 -8.10 -8.49
C VAL A 125 5.78 -8.70 -9.33
N THR A 126 5.49 -9.87 -9.91
CA THR A 126 6.38 -10.58 -10.82
C THR A 126 5.77 -10.59 -12.22
N ASP A 127 6.47 -10.05 -13.21
CA ASP A 127 6.13 -10.25 -14.62
C ASP A 127 6.82 -11.51 -15.15
N GLY A 128 6.11 -12.61 -15.17
CA GLY A 128 6.62 -13.91 -15.60
C GLY A 128 7.04 -13.99 -17.06
N ALA A 129 6.85 -12.91 -17.86
CA ALA A 129 7.42 -12.81 -19.19
C ALA A 129 8.92 -12.43 -19.16
N PHE A 130 9.41 -11.85 -18.06
CA PHE A 130 10.79 -11.36 -17.93
C PHE A 130 11.59 -12.07 -16.84
N ALA A 131 10.95 -12.48 -15.74
CA ALA A 131 11.62 -13.03 -14.57
C ALA A 131 10.70 -13.96 -13.77
N ASP A 132 11.30 -14.78 -12.93
CA ASP A 132 10.66 -15.68 -11.95
C ASP A 132 10.72 -15.13 -10.52
N SER A 133 11.19 -13.89 -10.38
CA SER A 133 11.28 -13.17 -9.11
C SER A 133 10.65 -11.78 -9.21
N PRO A 134 10.21 -11.19 -8.08
CA PRO A 134 9.58 -9.89 -8.08
C PRO A 134 10.49 -8.78 -8.60
N GLY A 135 9.99 -7.94 -9.49
CA GLY A 135 10.64 -6.72 -9.96
C GLY A 135 10.07 -5.46 -9.35
N TYR A 136 8.88 -5.55 -8.75
CA TYR A 136 8.12 -4.39 -8.27
C TYR A 136 7.46 -4.69 -6.92
N MET A 137 7.34 -3.66 -6.08
CA MET A 137 6.60 -3.72 -4.83
C MET A 137 5.68 -2.49 -4.73
N LEU A 138 4.37 -2.73 -4.63
CA LEU A 138 3.41 -1.70 -4.28
C LEU A 138 3.34 -1.67 -2.76
N THR A 139 3.81 -0.59 -2.16
CA THR A 139 4.04 -0.54 -0.71
C THR A 139 2.91 0.11 0.07
N GLY A 140 1.89 0.68 -0.61
CA GLY A 140 0.87 1.44 0.09
C GLY A 140 1.48 2.48 1.02
N ASP A 141 1.05 2.47 2.27
CA ASP A 141 1.54 3.35 3.32
C ASP A 141 2.57 2.67 4.25
N PHE A 142 3.35 1.75 3.71
CA PHE A 142 4.47 1.14 4.43
C PHE A 142 5.78 1.89 4.18
N VAL A 143 6.28 1.90 2.94
CA VAL A 143 7.52 2.62 2.54
C VAL A 143 7.18 3.61 1.44
N PHE A 144 7.51 4.88 1.67
CA PHE A 144 7.45 5.96 0.70
C PHE A 144 8.84 6.26 0.11
N SER A 145 8.89 7.14 -0.88
CA SER A 145 10.18 7.68 -1.35
C SER A 145 10.79 8.56 -0.26
N GLY A 146 11.78 8.03 0.46
CA GLY A 146 12.52 8.73 1.51
C GLY A 146 11.84 8.77 2.89
N ASP A 147 10.64 8.21 3.05
CA ASP A 147 9.90 8.24 4.32
C ASP A 147 9.13 6.93 4.56
N LEU A 148 8.41 6.85 5.66
CA LEU A 148 7.59 5.72 6.08
C LEU A 148 6.18 6.17 6.45
N GLY A 149 5.23 5.24 6.38
CA GLY A 149 3.90 5.44 6.90
C GLY A 149 3.90 5.67 8.41
N ARG A 150 2.99 6.52 8.87
CA ARG A 150 2.90 6.93 10.27
C ARG A 150 1.97 6.01 11.07
N PRO A 151 2.42 5.49 12.22
CA PRO A 151 1.61 4.60 13.05
C PRO A 151 0.71 5.34 14.05
N ASP A 152 0.91 6.64 14.28
CA ASP A 152 0.20 7.43 15.29
C ASP A 152 -1.28 7.68 14.93
N LEU A 153 -1.66 7.56 13.66
CA LEU A 153 -3.05 7.59 13.22
C LEU A 153 -3.91 6.46 13.83
N LEU A 154 -3.29 5.40 14.35
CA LEU A 154 -3.97 4.35 15.11
C LEU A 154 -4.64 4.89 16.37
N ASP A 155 -4.00 5.81 17.07
CA ASP A 155 -4.54 6.43 18.28
C ASP A 155 -5.67 7.41 17.94
N GLU A 156 -5.49 8.23 16.91
CA GLU A 156 -6.40 9.31 16.56
C GLU A 156 -7.60 8.85 15.73
N ALA A 157 -7.38 8.00 14.73
CA ALA A 157 -8.44 7.57 13.82
C ALA A 157 -9.15 6.28 14.25
N ALA A 158 -8.49 5.43 15.04
CA ALA A 158 -9.02 4.14 15.48
C ALA A 158 -9.45 4.11 16.94
N GLY A 159 -9.22 5.18 17.70
CA GLY A 159 -9.52 5.25 19.13
C GLY A 159 -8.60 4.37 19.99
N GLY A 160 -7.41 4.06 19.49
CA GLY A 160 -6.35 3.40 20.24
C GLY A 160 -5.84 4.27 21.39
N ILE A 161 -5.17 3.66 22.36
CA ILE A 161 -4.47 4.37 23.43
C ILE A 161 -3.02 3.87 23.42
N ASP A 162 -2.08 4.76 23.11
CA ASP A 162 -0.64 4.45 23.01
C ASP A 162 -0.28 3.31 22.03
N THR A 163 -1.14 3.01 21.05
CA THR A 163 -0.90 1.96 20.04
C THR A 163 0.15 2.38 19.01
N ARG A 164 0.42 3.68 18.85
CA ARG A 164 1.44 4.24 17.95
C ARG A 164 2.84 3.66 18.19
N PHE A 165 3.22 3.38 19.44
CA PHE A 165 4.53 2.80 19.75
C PHE A 165 4.63 1.34 19.25
N GLU A 166 3.57 0.57 19.41
CA GLU A 166 3.54 -0.81 18.89
C GLU A 166 3.50 -0.80 17.36
N GLY A 167 2.73 0.11 16.74
CA GLY A 167 2.75 0.31 15.30
C GLY A 167 4.14 0.68 14.77
N GLY A 168 4.86 1.57 15.45
CA GLY A 168 6.25 1.90 15.10
C GLY A 168 7.19 0.70 15.16
N LYS A 169 7.07 -0.15 16.18
CA LYS A 169 7.83 -1.41 16.28
C LYS A 169 7.45 -2.41 15.18
N GLN A 170 6.17 -2.46 14.81
CA GLN A 170 5.71 -3.31 13.71
C GLN A 170 6.31 -2.84 12.39
N ILE A 171 6.34 -1.52 12.09
CA ILE A 171 7.02 -0.99 10.91
C ILE A 171 8.50 -1.39 10.90
N PHE A 172 9.19 -1.27 12.04
CA PHE A 172 10.60 -1.66 12.15
C PHE A 172 10.82 -3.14 11.83
N ARG A 173 9.97 -4.04 12.35
CA ARG A 173 10.02 -5.47 12.04
C ARG A 173 9.70 -5.74 10.57
N SER A 174 8.65 -5.11 10.03
CA SER A 174 8.26 -5.22 8.63
C SER A 174 9.39 -4.79 7.69
N LEU A 175 10.13 -3.71 8.02
CA LEU A 175 11.32 -3.29 7.27
C LEU A 175 12.39 -4.39 7.26
N LYS A 176 12.69 -4.98 8.42
CA LYS A 176 13.72 -6.02 8.56
C LYS A 176 13.35 -7.33 7.85
N GLU A 177 12.10 -7.73 7.95
CA GLU A 177 11.65 -9.06 7.49
C GLU A 177 11.21 -9.05 6.02
N SER A 178 10.54 -7.97 5.58
CA SER A 178 9.85 -7.96 4.30
C SER A 178 10.39 -6.94 3.28
N PHE A 179 11.23 -5.99 3.70
CA PHE A 179 11.73 -4.96 2.78
C PHE A 179 13.25 -5.05 2.53
N VAL A 180 14.09 -4.96 3.57
CA VAL A 180 15.54 -4.94 3.37
C VAL A 180 16.13 -6.29 2.91
N THR A 181 15.35 -7.35 2.98
CA THR A 181 15.69 -8.67 2.47
C THR A 181 15.53 -8.80 0.95
N LEU A 182 14.78 -7.86 0.34
CA LEU A 182 14.56 -7.86 -1.11
C LEU A 182 15.82 -7.40 -1.87
N PRO A 183 15.97 -7.82 -3.14
CA PRO A 183 17.06 -7.36 -4.01
C PRO A 183 16.99 -5.84 -4.25
N ASP A 184 18.15 -5.20 -4.38
CA ASP A 184 18.31 -3.75 -4.58
C ASP A 184 17.54 -3.21 -5.79
N HIS A 185 17.34 -4.02 -6.83
CA HIS A 185 16.71 -3.61 -8.08
C HIS A 185 15.18 -3.56 -8.02
N VAL A 186 14.55 -4.11 -6.97
CA VAL A 186 13.10 -4.08 -6.83
C VAL A 186 12.64 -2.62 -6.75
N GLN A 187 11.78 -2.24 -7.69
CA GLN A 187 11.18 -0.90 -7.75
C GLN A 187 10.04 -0.79 -6.75
N VAL A 188 10.00 0.31 -6.03
CA VAL A 188 9.04 0.60 -4.96
C VAL A 188 8.04 1.66 -5.43
N PHE A 189 6.77 1.34 -5.33
CA PHE A 189 5.64 2.17 -5.75
C PHE A 189 4.74 2.46 -4.54
N PRO A 190 4.87 3.64 -3.91
CA PRO A 190 4.15 4.00 -2.69
C PRO A 190 2.71 4.45 -2.92
N GLY A 191 1.87 4.35 -1.89
CA GLY A 191 0.50 4.85 -1.89
C GLY A 191 0.39 6.38 -1.91
N HIS A 192 1.43 7.09 -1.46
CA HIS A 192 1.44 8.55 -1.40
C HIS A 192 2.74 9.16 -1.90
N GLY A 193 2.63 10.44 -2.29
CA GLY A 193 3.72 11.31 -2.66
C GLY A 193 3.83 12.55 -1.77
N SER A 194 4.70 13.47 -2.14
CA SER A 194 4.92 14.74 -1.44
C SER A 194 3.62 15.53 -1.28
N GLY A 195 3.37 16.00 -0.06
CA GLY A 195 2.17 16.76 0.30
C GLY A 195 1.10 15.95 1.04
N SER A 196 1.21 14.62 1.09
CA SER A 196 0.29 13.79 1.86
C SER A 196 0.48 13.98 3.36
N ALA A 197 -0.64 13.88 4.10
CA ALA A 197 -0.65 13.85 5.57
C ALA A 197 -0.28 12.48 6.15
N CYS A 198 -0.03 11.46 5.31
CA CYS A 198 0.32 10.10 5.74
C CYS A 198 1.79 9.91 6.11
N GLY A 199 2.62 10.98 6.05
CA GLY A 199 4.00 10.99 6.52
C GLY A 199 4.51 12.42 6.68
N LYS A 200 5.71 12.58 7.25
CA LYS A 200 6.28 13.91 7.58
C LYS A 200 7.18 14.49 6.49
N ALA A 201 7.80 13.66 5.67
CA ALA A 201 8.85 14.07 4.73
C ALA A 201 8.86 13.28 3.41
N LEU A 202 7.69 12.96 2.85
CA LEU A 202 7.60 12.21 1.60
C LEU A 202 8.30 12.92 0.46
N GLY A 203 9.13 12.18 -0.27
CA GLY A 203 9.82 12.68 -1.46
C GLY A 203 8.87 12.93 -2.62
N ALA A 204 9.28 13.84 -3.51
CA ALA A 204 8.50 14.19 -4.70
C ALA A 204 8.60 13.15 -5.84
N LEU A 205 9.50 12.17 -5.74
CA LEU A 205 9.64 11.14 -6.76
C LEU A 205 8.52 10.11 -6.67
N PRO A 206 7.91 9.71 -7.80
CA PRO A 206 6.76 8.81 -7.83
C PRO A 206 7.10 7.36 -7.46
N SER A 207 8.37 7.02 -7.46
CA SER A 207 8.88 5.68 -7.13
C SER A 207 10.33 5.76 -6.67
N THR A 208 10.79 4.69 -6.03
CA THR A 208 12.17 4.52 -5.58
C THR A 208 12.60 3.06 -5.81
N THR A 209 13.70 2.62 -5.21
CA THR A 209 14.12 1.21 -5.20
C THR A 209 14.50 0.77 -3.79
N VAL A 210 14.40 -0.54 -3.52
CA VAL A 210 14.85 -1.11 -2.25
C VAL A 210 16.30 -0.72 -1.95
N GLY A 211 17.19 -0.80 -2.94
CA GLY A 211 18.60 -0.46 -2.78
C GLY A 211 18.85 1.00 -2.47
N TYR A 212 18.06 1.92 -3.06
CA TYR A 212 18.16 3.34 -2.77
C TYR A 212 17.71 3.64 -1.33
N GLU A 213 16.52 3.19 -0.94
CA GLU A 213 15.97 3.41 0.40
C GLU A 213 16.85 2.81 1.49
N ARG A 214 17.32 1.59 1.30
CA ARG A 214 18.23 0.91 2.23
C ARG A 214 19.54 1.66 2.45
N ARG A 215 19.97 2.50 1.50
CA ARG A 215 21.21 3.26 1.57
C ARG A 215 21.05 4.69 2.05
N PHE A 216 19.97 5.35 1.67
CA PHE A 216 19.85 6.81 1.81
C PHE A 216 18.67 7.26 2.68
N ALA A 217 17.67 6.40 2.95
CA ALA A 217 16.56 6.78 3.80
C ALA A 217 17.00 7.00 5.25
N TRP A 218 16.35 7.91 5.94
CA TRP A 218 16.66 8.26 7.33
C TRP A 218 16.63 7.05 8.27
N TRP A 219 15.74 6.11 8.02
CA TRP A 219 15.53 4.92 8.84
C TRP A 219 16.59 3.83 8.64
N ALA A 220 17.33 3.84 7.52
CA ALA A 220 18.24 2.77 7.13
C ALA A 220 19.30 2.47 8.20
N GLY A 221 19.90 3.51 8.77
CA GLY A 221 20.91 3.36 9.81
C GLY A 221 20.38 2.75 11.12
N TYR A 222 19.11 2.96 11.46
CA TYR A 222 18.47 2.32 12.62
C TYR A 222 18.27 0.84 12.41
N VAL A 223 17.81 0.46 11.22
CA VAL A 223 17.62 -0.95 10.83
C VAL A 223 18.97 -1.70 10.81
N GLU A 224 20.01 -1.09 10.25
CA GLU A 224 21.36 -1.69 10.18
C GLU A 224 21.95 -1.94 11.58
N ARG A 225 21.74 -1.00 12.53
CA ARG A 225 22.25 -1.12 13.92
C ARG A 225 21.31 -1.89 14.84
N ASP A 226 20.15 -2.34 14.37
CA ASP A 226 19.10 -2.96 15.17
C ASP A 226 18.58 -2.07 16.31
N ASP A 227 18.50 -0.77 16.07
CA ASP A 227 18.07 0.25 17.03
C ASP A 227 16.56 0.54 16.91
N GLU A 228 15.74 -0.42 17.37
CA GLU A 228 14.26 -0.29 17.35
C GLU A 228 13.79 0.96 18.12
N LYS A 229 14.39 1.21 19.31
CA LYS A 229 13.96 2.34 20.12
C LYS A 229 14.24 3.68 19.45
N GLY A 230 15.46 3.90 18.98
CA GLY A 230 15.82 5.12 18.26
C GLY A 230 14.98 5.32 17.00
N PHE A 231 14.69 4.23 16.28
CA PHE A 231 13.82 4.25 15.11
C PHE A 231 12.40 4.73 15.46
N VAL A 232 11.77 4.16 16.50
CA VAL A 232 10.41 4.51 16.90
C VAL A 232 10.35 5.96 17.41
N ASP A 233 11.33 6.40 18.20
CA ASP A 233 11.41 7.78 18.68
C ASP A 233 11.48 8.77 17.49
N GLU A 234 12.34 8.52 16.50
CA GLU A 234 12.48 9.34 15.28
C GLU A 234 11.24 9.29 14.39
N LEU A 235 10.63 8.10 14.21
CA LEU A 235 9.43 7.94 13.38
C LEU A 235 8.26 8.76 13.91
N LEU A 236 8.08 8.80 15.23
CA LEU A 236 6.96 9.50 15.88
C LEU A 236 7.21 11.00 16.06
N ASP A 237 8.46 11.44 15.99
CA ASP A 237 8.79 12.86 16.16
C ASP A 237 8.37 13.69 14.94
N GLY A 238 7.73 14.83 15.18
CA GLY A 238 7.38 15.82 14.15
C GLY A 238 6.29 15.40 13.18
N GLN A 239 5.47 14.38 13.50
CA GLN A 239 4.32 14.02 12.67
C GLN A 239 3.27 15.15 12.66
N PRO A 240 2.66 15.47 11.50
CA PRO A 240 1.60 16.48 11.43
C PRO A 240 0.33 16.01 12.14
N ASP A 241 -0.52 16.96 12.58
CA ASP A 241 -1.82 16.61 13.17
C ASP A 241 -2.67 15.79 12.18
N ALA A 242 -3.42 14.81 12.69
CA ALA A 242 -4.35 14.05 11.88
C ALA A 242 -5.56 14.92 11.47
N HIS A 243 -6.04 14.73 10.26
CA HIS A 243 -7.25 15.42 9.82
C HIS A 243 -8.50 14.90 10.54
N ALA A 244 -9.36 15.80 10.96
CA ALA A 244 -10.56 15.48 11.74
C ALA A 244 -11.54 14.49 11.05
N TYR A 245 -11.44 14.34 9.73
CA TYR A 245 -12.28 13.40 8.97
C TYR A 245 -11.75 11.97 8.91
N PHE A 246 -10.49 11.70 9.27
CA PHE A 246 -9.85 10.40 9.12
C PHE A 246 -10.65 9.26 9.78
N GLY A 247 -11.05 9.42 11.02
CA GLY A 247 -11.86 8.40 11.71
C GLY A 247 -13.22 8.13 11.04
N ARG A 248 -13.81 9.12 10.34
CA ARG A 248 -15.02 8.93 9.56
C ARG A 248 -14.75 8.14 8.28
N MET A 249 -13.71 8.50 7.52
CA MET A 249 -13.36 7.81 6.28
C MET A 249 -13.04 6.34 6.53
N LYS A 250 -12.21 6.06 7.53
CA LYS A 250 -11.91 4.69 7.94
C LYS A 250 -13.18 3.85 8.18
N ARG A 251 -14.17 4.39 8.93
CA ARG A 251 -15.42 3.66 9.17
C ARG A 251 -16.27 3.44 7.91
N GLN A 252 -16.14 4.28 6.89
CA GLN A 252 -16.85 4.14 5.61
C GLN A 252 -16.17 3.15 4.68
N ASN A 253 -14.85 3.05 4.74
CA ASN A 253 -14.06 2.13 3.93
C ASN A 253 -14.00 0.72 4.55
N LYS A 254 -14.18 0.60 5.86
CA LYS A 254 -14.27 -0.65 6.57
C LYS A 254 -15.65 -1.31 6.35
#